data_873abc04f20798c230f1b38e6d27cc80
#
_entry.id   873abc04f20798c230f1b38e6d27cc80
#
_cell.length_a   1.000
_cell.length_b   1.000
_cell.length_c   1.000
_cell.angle_alpha   90.00
_cell.angle_beta   90.00
_cell.angle_gamma   90.00
#
_symmetry.space_group_name_H-M   'P 1'
#
loop_
_entity.id
_entity.type
_entity.pdbx_description
1 polymer ?
#
loop_
_entity_poly.entity_id
_entity_poly.type
_entity_poly.pdbx_seq_one_letter_code
_entity_poly.pdbx_strand_id
1 'polypeptide(L)'
;MVLSAGALSGSTAQAVGGDAAADGAYTFSAKIDVGGGARSCSGTLLNNQWMITAASCFTEDPTKFASLPTGAPALKSTATIGRTNLSGTAGEVRQITQLIPRTDRDLVLAKLNSPVYGVSFLHATTTAPATGETLKGAGYGRTKDTWVPNQLHTASYTAGTIEATGLGVDGTPVCKGDTGGPVLREKNGRPELAAIVTNSWQGGCLGTDPTETRTGAAASRVDDIRAWLTENTASTLNTWNLQMVTNTSTGLYHGMRNSNGDWTGFGDVEKAAGSVTDVAYAADAAIKGKNYVFAVGGDGHLYGAARRATGGWDTFRDMTTELGEKASLTRVAVTSTGPGLALVGLAGGRVYHATMSADETWSKWGDATAKLGTIADTTQLTVSQTSGGNTHVGIVAGGKAYHGLRREDGTWSTWGNVTQFATGIGTVGGMAFAGIAGDLQVILTSTNGINKHGIRATDGSWSNFGSLSTKLGTDTAASVDAAAVAGEFQAAIVTTDGKVKHALRHADGKWDAPEQLGNIPGIAATVAVTGSAG
;
A
#
# COMPACT_ATOMS: atom_id res chain seq x y z
N MET A 1 26.65 -1.02 -60.35
CA MET A 1 25.22 -1.17 -60.07
C MET A 1 25.10 -1.67 -58.61
N VAL A 2 24.82 -0.78 -57.68
CA VAL A 2 24.66 -1.11 -56.27
C VAL A 2 23.17 -1.09 -55.99
N LEU A 3 22.60 -2.25 -55.66
CA LEU A 3 21.20 -2.34 -55.22
C LEU A 3 21.12 -1.98 -53.73
N SER A 4 20.46 -0.86 -53.44
CA SER A 4 20.06 -0.50 -52.11
C SER A 4 18.84 -1.32 -51.72
N ALA A 5 18.98 -2.20 -50.72
CA ALA A 5 17.86 -2.86 -50.04
C ALA A 5 17.22 -1.85 -49.08
N GLY A 6 16.04 -1.35 -49.40
CA GLY A 6 15.21 -0.55 -48.52
C GLY A 6 14.64 -1.43 -47.41
N ALA A 7 15.01 -1.15 -46.18
CA ALA A 7 14.36 -1.73 -45.03
C ALA A 7 12.94 -1.17 -44.89
N LEU A 8 11.93 -1.99 -45.15
CA LEU A 8 10.54 -1.71 -44.78
C LEU A 8 10.45 -1.77 -43.25
N SER A 9 10.41 -0.61 -42.59
CA SER A 9 9.98 -0.50 -41.23
C SER A 9 8.49 -0.85 -41.17
N GLY A 10 8.20 -2.10 -40.76
CA GLY A 10 6.85 -2.51 -40.44
C GLY A 10 6.38 -1.72 -39.23
N SER A 11 5.46 -0.78 -39.43
CA SER A 11 4.65 -0.24 -38.34
C SER A 11 3.89 -1.42 -37.73
N THR A 12 4.17 -1.72 -36.46
CA THR A 12 3.35 -2.65 -35.68
C THR A 12 1.92 -2.12 -35.70
N ALA A 13 1.01 -2.90 -36.30
CA ALA A 13 -0.42 -2.60 -36.24
C ALA A 13 -0.82 -2.53 -34.75
N GLN A 14 -1.16 -1.33 -34.26
CA GLN A 14 -1.75 -1.17 -32.97
C GLN A 14 -3.07 -1.94 -32.92
N ALA A 15 -3.18 -2.85 -31.96
CA ALA A 15 -4.41 -3.58 -31.72
C ALA A 15 -5.49 -2.59 -31.28
N VAL A 16 -6.64 -2.60 -31.92
CA VAL A 16 -7.83 -1.85 -31.52
C VAL A 16 -8.34 -2.49 -30.24
N GLY A 17 -8.40 -1.72 -29.15
CA GLY A 17 -8.79 -2.20 -27.82
C GLY A 17 -7.75 -1.96 -26.74
N GLY A 18 -6.74 -1.13 -27.01
CA GLY A 18 -5.64 -0.80 -26.09
C GLY A 18 -4.52 -1.85 -26.06
N ASP A 19 -3.40 -1.47 -25.47
CA ASP A 19 -2.24 -2.34 -25.32
C ASP A 19 -2.42 -3.28 -24.10
N ALA A 20 -1.84 -4.47 -24.17
CA ALA A 20 -1.75 -5.35 -23.02
C ALA A 20 -0.98 -4.64 -21.89
N ALA A 21 -1.53 -4.65 -20.69
CA ALA A 21 -0.85 -4.10 -19.53
C ALA A 21 0.42 -4.91 -19.22
N ALA A 22 1.49 -4.22 -18.84
CA ALA A 22 2.71 -4.87 -18.37
C ALA A 22 2.40 -5.69 -17.10
N ASP A 23 3.09 -6.81 -16.91
CA ASP A 23 2.90 -7.65 -15.74
C ASP A 23 3.11 -6.86 -14.44
N GLY A 24 2.18 -7.03 -13.50
CA GLY A 24 2.17 -6.30 -12.23
C GLY A 24 1.70 -4.83 -12.33
N ALA A 25 1.36 -4.32 -13.51
CA ALA A 25 0.74 -3.00 -13.64
C ALA A 25 -0.74 -3.04 -13.28
N TYR A 26 -1.27 -1.89 -12.81
CA TYR A 26 -2.70 -1.71 -12.49
C TYR A 26 -3.26 -2.78 -11.53
N THR A 27 -2.50 -3.17 -10.50
CA THR A 27 -2.89 -4.23 -9.55
C THR A 27 -4.18 -3.91 -8.77
N PHE A 28 -4.64 -2.67 -8.78
CA PHE A 28 -5.94 -2.25 -8.27
C PHE A 28 -7.11 -2.68 -9.16
N SER A 29 -6.87 -3.11 -10.39
CA SER A 29 -7.93 -3.53 -11.32
C SER A 29 -8.42 -4.93 -10.99
N ALA A 30 -9.71 -5.14 -11.15
CA ALA A 30 -10.36 -6.42 -10.92
C ALA A 30 -11.20 -6.84 -12.12
N LYS A 31 -11.20 -8.14 -12.44
CA LYS A 31 -12.22 -8.78 -13.26
C LYS A 31 -13.34 -9.24 -12.35
N ILE A 32 -14.57 -8.85 -12.64
CA ILE A 32 -15.76 -9.27 -11.91
C ILE A 32 -16.54 -10.27 -12.74
N ASP A 33 -16.80 -11.45 -12.16
CA ASP A 33 -17.66 -12.48 -12.74
C ASP A 33 -18.96 -12.55 -11.93
N VAL A 34 -20.10 -12.33 -12.58
CA VAL A 34 -21.44 -12.36 -11.99
C VAL A 34 -22.18 -13.58 -12.53
N GLY A 35 -22.79 -14.35 -11.62
CA GLY A 35 -23.58 -15.54 -12.00
C GLY A 35 -22.76 -16.66 -12.63
N GLY A 36 -21.52 -16.90 -12.13
CA GLY A 36 -20.64 -17.95 -12.65
C GLY A 36 -20.13 -17.68 -14.06
N GLY A 37 -19.95 -16.41 -14.42
CA GLY A 37 -19.46 -15.99 -15.74
C GLY A 37 -20.58 -15.68 -16.75
N ALA A 38 -21.84 -15.68 -16.34
CA ALA A 38 -22.95 -15.23 -17.21
C ALA A 38 -22.79 -13.77 -17.63
N ARG A 39 -22.14 -12.95 -16.78
CA ARG A 39 -21.71 -11.58 -17.09
C ARG A 39 -20.30 -11.36 -16.59
N SER A 40 -19.57 -10.51 -17.28
CA SER A 40 -18.22 -10.07 -16.90
C SER A 40 -18.18 -8.55 -16.91
N CYS A 41 -17.58 -7.99 -15.86
CA CYS A 41 -17.30 -6.56 -15.71
C CYS A 41 -15.87 -6.35 -15.23
N SER A 42 -15.45 -5.09 -15.23
CA SER A 42 -14.23 -4.65 -14.57
C SER A 42 -14.57 -3.91 -13.28
N GLY A 43 -13.59 -3.73 -12.41
CA GLY A 43 -13.74 -3.00 -11.17
C GLY A 43 -12.42 -2.45 -10.68
N THR A 44 -12.49 -1.63 -9.63
CA THR A 44 -11.34 -0.92 -9.08
C THR A 44 -11.34 -1.03 -7.58
N LEU A 45 -10.24 -1.45 -7.00
CA LEU A 45 -10.04 -1.43 -5.56
C LEU A 45 -9.87 0.00 -5.06
N LEU A 46 -10.66 0.35 -4.05
CA LEU A 46 -10.53 1.59 -3.27
C LEU A 46 -9.73 1.37 -1.98
N ASN A 47 -9.77 0.16 -1.45
CA ASN A 47 -9.01 -0.29 -0.30
C ASN A 47 -8.97 -1.84 -0.29
N ASN A 48 -8.40 -2.44 0.73
CA ASN A 48 -8.21 -3.88 0.80
C ASN A 48 -9.49 -4.72 0.77
N GLN A 49 -10.68 -4.15 1.03
CA GLN A 49 -11.94 -4.90 1.13
C GLN A 49 -13.09 -4.28 0.32
N TRP A 50 -12.92 -3.10 -0.23
CA TRP A 50 -13.94 -2.41 -1.00
C TRP A 50 -13.48 -2.08 -2.41
N MET A 51 -14.35 -2.38 -3.35
CA MET A 51 -14.20 -2.02 -4.76
C MET A 51 -15.30 -1.04 -5.16
N ILE A 52 -15.02 -0.25 -6.19
CA ILE A 52 -16.02 0.54 -6.91
C ILE A 52 -16.13 -0.01 -8.34
N THR A 53 -17.36 -0.09 -8.83
CA THR A 53 -17.68 -0.56 -10.17
C THR A 53 -19.04 0.01 -10.61
N ALA A 54 -19.53 -0.37 -11.79
CA ALA A 54 -20.85 0.02 -12.27
C ALA A 54 -21.97 -0.82 -11.62
N ALA A 55 -23.05 -0.18 -11.18
CA ALA A 55 -24.21 -0.85 -10.60
C ALA A 55 -24.95 -1.71 -11.63
N SER A 56 -24.94 -1.29 -12.90
CA SER A 56 -25.49 -2.03 -14.04
C SER A 56 -24.89 -3.44 -14.20
N CYS A 57 -23.70 -3.70 -13.68
CA CYS A 57 -23.10 -5.04 -13.65
C CYS A 57 -23.95 -6.07 -12.89
N PHE A 58 -24.72 -5.63 -11.89
CA PHE A 58 -25.46 -6.49 -10.97
C PHE A 58 -26.98 -6.47 -11.21
N THR A 59 -27.45 -5.76 -12.23
CA THR A 59 -28.86 -5.73 -12.62
C THR A 59 -29.10 -6.57 -13.87
N GLU A 60 -30.31 -7.17 -14.01
CA GLU A 60 -30.68 -7.89 -15.23
C GLU A 60 -30.82 -6.95 -16.43
N ASP A 61 -31.40 -5.79 -16.19
CA ASP A 61 -31.53 -4.70 -17.15
C ASP A 61 -30.56 -3.57 -16.73
N PRO A 62 -29.50 -3.31 -17.49
CA PRO A 62 -28.50 -2.27 -17.14
C PRO A 62 -29.10 -0.88 -17.00
N THR A 63 -30.22 -0.59 -17.64
CA THR A 63 -30.89 0.73 -17.54
C THR A 63 -31.56 0.94 -16.19
N LYS A 64 -31.76 -0.13 -15.42
CA LYS A 64 -32.37 -0.11 -14.09
C LYS A 64 -31.34 -0.08 -12.95
N PHE A 65 -30.13 0.37 -13.18
CA PHE A 65 -29.07 0.43 -12.16
C PHE A 65 -29.54 1.13 -10.87
N ALA A 66 -30.36 2.18 -10.98
CA ALA A 66 -30.86 2.95 -9.84
C ALA A 66 -31.81 2.14 -8.92
N SER A 67 -32.31 1.00 -9.38
CA SER A 67 -33.18 0.08 -8.60
C SER A 67 -32.39 -1.03 -7.91
N LEU A 68 -31.07 -1.10 -8.05
CA LEU A 68 -30.24 -2.10 -7.38
C LEU A 68 -30.34 -1.92 -5.85
N PRO A 69 -30.77 -2.94 -5.09
CA PRO A 69 -30.88 -2.81 -3.65
C PRO A 69 -29.51 -2.88 -2.96
N THR A 70 -29.37 -2.22 -1.82
CA THR A 70 -28.26 -2.45 -0.90
C THR A 70 -28.36 -3.85 -0.29
N GLY A 71 -27.25 -4.58 -0.23
CA GLY A 71 -27.18 -5.92 0.34
C GLY A 71 -26.36 -6.89 -0.48
N ALA A 72 -26.57 -8.19 -0.28
CA ALA A 72 -25.86 -9.21 -1.05
C ALA A 72 -26.25 -9.16 -2.54
N PRO A 73 -25.30 -9.42 -3.47
CA PRO A 73 -25.64 -9.55 -4.88
C PRO A 73 -26.66 -10.67 -5.11
N ALA A 74 -27.63 -10.45 -5.99
CA ALA A 74 -28.67 -11.45 -6.33
C ALA A 74 -28.06 -12.73 -6.94
N LEU A 75 -26.98 -12.61 -7.66
CA LEU A 75 -26.21 -13.72 -8.22
C LEU A 75 -24.84 -13.80 -7.56
N LYS A 76 -24.34 -15.02 -7.34
CA LYS A 76 -22.98 -15.22 -6.83
C LYS A 76 -21.99 -14.45 -7.71
N SER A 77 -21.24 -13.57 -7.08
CA SER A 77 -20.30 -12.69 -7.77
C SER A 77 -18.92 -12.83 -7.16
N THR A 78 -17.92 -12.89 -8.02
CA THR A 78 -16.50 -12.98 -7.62
C THR A 78 -15.68 -11.92 -8.32
N ALA A 79 -14.61 -11.47 -7.66
CA ALA A 79 -13.63 -10.54 -8.19
C ALA A 79 -12.25 -11.22 -8.20
N THR A 80 -11.58 -11.23 -9.36
CA THR A 80 -10.18 -11.60 -9.50
C THR A 80 -9.37 -10.31 -9.55
N ILE A 81 -8.48 -10.10 -8.57
CA ILE A 81 -7.84 -8.80 -8.27
C ILE A 81 -6.33 -8.97 -8.34
N GLY A 82 -5.62 -7.95 -8.83
CA GLY A 82 -4.15 -7.94 -8.86
C GLY A 82 -3.53 -8.92 -9.86
N ARG A 83 -4.29 -9.37 -10.85
CA ARG A 83 -3.87 -10.38 -11.82
C ARG A 83 -3.89 -9.82 -13.23
N THR A 84 -2.76 -9.33 -13.71
CA THR A 84 -2.62 -8.78 -15.07
C THR A 84 -2.91 -9.82 -16.15
N ASN A 85 -2.48 -11.08 -15.93
CA ASN A 85 -2.80 -12.21 -16.79
C ASN A 85 -3.64 -13.23 -16.01
N LEU A 86 -4.91 -13.40 -16.39
CA LEU A 86 -5.88 -14.26 -15.71
C LEU A 86 -5.54 -15.76 -15.75
N SER A 87 -4.69 -16.22 -16.69
CA SER A 87 -4.19 -17.60 -16.70
C SER A 87 -3.12 -17.86 -15.63
N GLY A 88 -2.55 -16.81 -15.03
CA GLY A 88 -1.61 -16.92 -13.92
C GLY A 88 -2.29 -17.13 -12.57
N THR A 89 -1.47 -17.23 -11.53
CA THR A 89 -1.93 -17.41 -10.13
C THR A 89 -1.71 -16.18 -9.26
N ALA A 90 -1.11 -15.10 -9.80
CA ALA A 90 -0.90 -13.86 -9.07
C ALA A 90 -2.21 -13.23 -8.61
N GLY A 91 -2.15 -12.38 -7.58
CA GLY A 91 -3.33 -11.72 -7.03
C GLY A 91 -4.29 -12.69 -6.34
N GLU A 92 -5.50 -12.22 -6.08
CA GLU A 92 -6.46 -12.96 -5.27
C GLU A 92 -7.85 -13.02 -5.89
N VAL A 93 -8.60 -14.09 -5.59
CA VAL A 93 -10.02 -14.23 -5.94
C VAL A 93 -10.85 -14.10 -4.67
N ARG A 94 -11.79 -13.16 -4.68
CA ARG A 94 -12.68 -12.88 -3.54
C ARG A 94 -14.13 -12.90 -3.97
N GLN A 95 -15.01 -13.35 -3.05
CA GLN A 95 -16.44 -13.25 -3.24
C GLN A 95 -16.91 -11.84 -2.89
N ILE A 96 -17.81 -11.28 -3.69
CA ILE A 96 -18.53 -10.05 -3.37
C ILE A 96 -19.72 -10.41 -2.47
N THR A 97 -19.80 -9.82 -1.29
CA THR A 97 -20.80 -10.15 -0.25
C THR A 97 -21.81 -9.05 0.02
N GLN A 98 -21.51 -7.81 -0.37
CA GLN A 98 -22.37 -6.66 -0.16
C GLN A 98 -22.22 -5.66 -1.30
N LEU A 99 -23.32 -5.07 -1.69
CA LEU A 99 -23.42 -3.97 -2.64
C LEU A 99 -24.03 -2.75 -1.95
N ILE A 100 -23.48 -1.56 -2.21
CA ILE A 100 -24.03 -0.27 -1.78
C ILE A 100 -24.09 0.61 -3.02
N PRO A 101 -25.25 0.64 -3.74
CA PRO A 101 -25.38 1.41 -4.98
C PRO A 101 -25.64 2.89 -4.72
N ARG A 102 -25.38 3.69 -5.75
CA ARG A 102 -25.90 5.05 -5.87
C ARG A 102 -27.13 5.04 -6.78
N THR A 103 -28.06 5.95 -6.49
CA THR A 103 -29.28 6.11 -7.32
C THR A 103 -29.15 7.24 -8.33
N ASP A 104 -28.21 8.17 -8.13
CA ASP A 104 -27.99 9.36 -8.97
C ASP A 104 -27.09 9.09 -10.18
N ARG A 105 -26.34 7.99 -10.16
CA ARG A 105 -25.41 7.57 -11.23
C ARG A 105 -25.13 6.07 -11.17
N ASP A 106 -24.73 5.51 -12.29
CA ASP A 106 -24.39 4.08 -12.38
C ASP A 106 -23.06 3.77 -11.67
N LEU A 107 -23.13 3.68 -10.34
CA LEU A 107 -22.02 3.32 -9.45
C LEU A 107 -22.49 2.45 -8.30
N VAL A 108 -21.63 1.53 -7.87
CA VAL A 108 -21.83 0.69 -6.69
C VAL A 108 -20.51 0.43 -5.98
N LEU A 109 -20.53 0.45 -4.65
CA LEU A 109 -19.48 -0.15 -3.84
C LEU A 109 -19.74 -1.63 -3.66
N ALA A 110 -18.73 -2.45 -3.87
CA ALA A 110 -18.79 -3.90 -3.73
C ALA A 110 -17.81 -4.35 -2.64
N LYS A 111 -18.33 -4.93 -1.55
CA LYS A 111 -17.54 -5.44 -0.43
C LYS A 111 -17.07 -6.86 -0.70
N LEU A 112 -15.81 -7.10 -0.48
CA LEU A 112 -15.19 -8.42 -0.56
C LEU A 112 -15.39 -9.19 0.75
N ASN A 113 -15.50 -10.52 0.66
CA ASN A 113 -15.67 -11.40 1.82
C ASN A 113 -14.46 -11.41 2.76
N SER A 114 -13.28 -11.07 2.25
CA SER A 114 -12.05 -10.92 3.04
C SER A 114 -11.11 -9.92 2.36
N PRO A 115 -10.19 -9.31 3.11
CA PRO A 115 -9.23 -8.37 2.56
C PRO A 115 -8.34 -8.97 1.48
N VAL A 116 -7.84 -8.10 0.57
CA VAL A 116 -6.82 -8.39 -0.44
C VAL A 116 -5.55 -7.68 -0.05
N TYR A 117 -4.42 -8.34 -0.17
CA TYR A 117 -3.12 -7.81 0.20
C TYR A 117 -2.15 -7.80 -0.98
N GLY A 118 -1.10 -6.99 -0.89
CA GLY A 118 -0.04 -6.95 -1.89
C GLY A 118 -0.46 -6.37 -3.24
N VAL A 119 -1.51 -5.56 -3.26
CA VAL A 119 -2.00 -4.83 -4.44
C VAL A 119 -2.10 -3.35 -4.13
N SER A 120 -2.00 -2.50 -5.16
CA SER A 120 -2.26 -1.07 -5.01
C SER A 120 -3.77 -0.79 -4.96
N PHE A 121 -4.12 0.38 -4.47
CA PHE A 121 -5.49 0.88 -4.40
C PHE A 121 -5.56 2.25 -5.10
N LEU A 122 -6.75 2.68 -5.49
CA LEU A 122 -6.97 3.99 -6.08
C LEU A 122 -7.77 4.91 -5.18
N HIS A 123 -7.41 6.19 -5.23
CA HIS A 123 -8.19 7.27 -4.62
C HIS A 123 -9.06 7.93 -5.65
N ALA A 124 -10.27 8.27 -5.26
CA ALA A 124 -11.10 9.17 -6.04
C ALA A 124 -10.45 10.57 -6.04
N THR A 125 -10.30 11.16 -7.23
CA THR A 125 -9.91 12.57 -7.34
C THR A 125 -10.93 13.47 -6.64
N THR A 126 -10.51 14.64 -6.22
CA THR A 126 -11.40 15.66 -5.64
C THR A 126 -11.63 16.83 -6.60
N THR A 127 -11.12 16.73 -7.81
CA THR A 127 -11.21 17.76 -8.84
C THR A 127 -11.89 17.18 -10.07
N ALA A 128 -12.92 17.84 -10.56
CA ALA A 128 -13.59 17.45 -11.80
C ALA A 128 -12.61 17.31 -12.97
N PRO A 129 -12.79 16.33 -13.87
CA PRO A 129 -12.07 16.31 -15.13
C PRO A 129 -12.30 17.58 -15.95
N ALA A 130 -11.33 17.97 -16.75
CA ALA A 130 -11.46 19.09 -17.68
C ALA A 130 -11.64 18.57 -19.13
N THR A 131 -12.48 19.21 -19.90
CA THR A 131 -12.63 18.87 -21.33
C THR A 131 -11.28 18.95 -22.05
N GLY A 132 -10.94 17.92 -22.83
CA GLY A 132 -9.65 17.79 -23.48
C GLY A 132 -8.55 17.18 -22.60
N GLU A 133 -8.82 16.88 -21.35
CA GLU A 133 -7.84 16.23 -20.45
C GLU A 133 -7.50 14.82 -20.95
N THR A 134 -6.20 14.49 -20.94
CA THR A 134 -5.73 13.15 -21.25
C THR A 134 -5.93 12.24 -20.04
N LEU A 135 -6.67 11.16 -20.25
CA LEU A 135 -7.00 10.16 -19.25
C LEU A 135 -6.56 8.77 -19.70
N LYS A 136 -6.47 7.84 -18.78
CA LYS A 136 -6.17 6.43 -19.05
C LYS A 136 -7.27 5.54 -18.52
N GLY A 137 -7.28 4.28 -18.94
CA GLY A 137 -8.18 3.26 -18.42
C GLY A 137 -7.51 1.90 -18.39
N ALA A 138 -8.16 0.98 -17.68
CA ALA A 138 -7.77 -0.43 -17.66
C ALA A 138 -9.02 -1.31 -17.53
N GLY A 139 -9.04 -2.46 -18.22
CA GLY A 139 -10.18 -3.36 -18.20
C GLY A 139 -9.87 -4.75 -18.74
N TYR A 140 -10.80 -5.65 -18.51
CA TYR A 140 -10.76 -7.05 -18.97
C TYR A 140 -11.81 -7.34 -20.04
N GLY A 141 -12.31 -6.28 -20.69
CA GLY A 141 -13.31 -6.39 -21.73
C GLY A 141 -12.78 -7.08 -23.00
N ARG A 142 -13.70 -7.49 -23.85
CA ARG A 142 -13.35 -8.06 -25.15
C ARG A 142 -12.50 -7.06 -25.96
N THR A 143 -11.72 -7.59 -26.90
CA THR A 143 -10.95 -6.78 -27.85
C THR A 143 -11.55 -6.90 -29.25
N LYS A 144 -10.90 -6.36 -30.25
CA LYS A 144 -11.30 -6.58 -31.67
C LYS A 144 -11.16 -8.03 -32.10
N ASP A 145 -10.26 -8.81 -31.45
CA ASP A 145 -9.86 -10.15 -31.89
C ASP A 145 -10.23 -11.25 -30.88
N THR A 146 -10.54 -10.90 -29.62
CA THR A 146 -10.74 -11.87 -28.53
C THR A 146 -12.01 -11.58 -27.74
N TRP A 147 -12.90 -12.58 -27.63
CA TRP A 147 -14.15 -12.48 -26.88
C TRP A 147 -13.94 -12.37 -25.36
N VAL A 148 -13.02 -13.14 -24.81
CA VAL A 148 -12.70 -13.19 -23.38
C VAL A 148 -11.18 -13.19 -23.26
N PRO A 149 -10.54 -12.04 -23.24
CA PRO A 149 -9.08 -11.96 -23.10
C PRO A 149 -8.65 -12.39 -21.71
N ASN A 150 -7.50 -13.07 -21.63
CA ASN A 150 -6.86 -13.39 -20.37
C ASN A 150 -5.97 -12.25 -19.85
N GLN A 151 -5.72 -11.23 -20.65
CA GLN A 151 -4.82 -10.14 -20.33
C GLN A 151 -5.62 -8.87 -19.99
N LEU A 152 -5.20 -8.15 -18.94
CA LEU A 152 -5.65 -6.78 -18.68
C LEU A 152 -5.18 -5.88 -19.82
N HIS A 153 -6.05 -5.05 -20.36
CA HIS A 153 -5.75 -4.07 -21.40
C HIS A 153 -5.78 -2.66 -20.81
N THR A 154 -4.97 -1.78 -21.39
CA THR A 154 -4.95 -0.36 -21.07
C THR A 154 -5.67 0.43 -22.14
N ALA A 155 -6.18 1.59 -21.77
CA ALA A 155 -6.85 2.51 -22.70
C ALA A 155 -6.28 3.92 -22.55
N SER A 156 -6.32 4.68 -23.64
CA SER A 156 -6.02 6.11 -23.65
C SER A 156 -7.27 6.86 -24.06
N TYR A 157 -7.67 7.83 -23.26
CA TYR A 157 -8.87 8.62 -23.45
C TYR A 157 -8.58 10.11 -23.49
N THR A 158 -9.48 10.84 -24.11
CA THR A 158 -9.61 12.30 -23.98
C THR A 158 -10.96 12.59 -23.34
N ALA A 159 -10.99 13.38 -22.28
CA ALA A 159 -12.24 13.83 -21.65
C ALA A 159 -13.04 14.70 -22.62
N GLY A 160 -14.25 14.29 -22.90
CA GLY A 160 -15.20 15.00 -23.76
C GLY A 160 -16.19 15.84 -22.96
N THR A 161 -17.48 15.54 -23.11
CA THR A 161 -18.57 16.22 -22.39
C THR A 161 -18.51 15.91 -20.91
N ILE A 162 -18.63 16.96 -20.08
CA ILE A 162 -18.67 16.85 -18.63
C ILE A 162 -20.07 17.26 -18.16
N GLU A 163 -20.73 16.34 -17.51
CA GLU A 163 -22.07 16.53 -16.93
C GLU A 163 -21.98 16.57 -15.40
N ALA A 164 -23.08 16.85 -14.70
CA ALA A 164 -23.11 16.90 -13.25
C ALA A 164 -22.57 15.61 -12.57
N THR A 165 -22.95 14.46 -13.10
CA THR A 165 -22.53 13.14 -12.57
C THR A 165 -21.80 12.28 -13.60
N GLY A 166 -21.71 12.75 -14.85
CA GLY A 166 -21.23 12.03 -16.01
C GLY A 166 -19.96 12.61 -16.63
N LEU A 167 -19.27 11.78 -17.38
CA LEU A 167 -18.10 12.11 -18.19
C LEU A 167 -18.17 11.32 -19.48
N GLY A 168 -18.17 12.01 -20.62
CA GLY A 168 -17.88 11.38 -21.90
C GLY A 168 -16.38 11.21 -22.07
N VAL A 169 -15.93 10.06 -22.56
CA VAL A 169 -14.54 9.82 -22.94
C VAL A 169 -14.46 9.32 -24.37
N ASP A 170 -13.54 9.89 -25.14
CA ASP A 170 -13.25 9.52 -26.53
C ASP A 170 -11.86 8.89 -26.62
N GLY A 171 -11.63 8.05 -27.62
CA GLY A 171 -10.32 7.43 -27.85
C GLY A 171 -10.37 5.91 -28.01
N THR A 172 -9.63 5.19 -27.19
CA THR A 172 -9.56 3.71 -27.27
C THR A 172 -10.97 3.11 -27.15
N PRO A 173 -11.35 2.13 -28.00
CA PRO A 173 -12.61 1.41 -27.87
C PRO A 173 -12.82 0.83 -26.47
N VAL A 174 -14.03 1.01 -25.96
CA VAL A 174 -14.48 0.40 -24.70
C VAL A 174 -15.48 -0.69 -25.04
N CYS A 175 -15.21 -1.92 -24.64
CA CYS A 175 -15.94 -3.10 -25.06
C CYS A 175 -16.71 -3.77 -23.89
N LYS A 176 -17.59 -4.72 -24.21
CA LYS A 176 -18.30 -5.52 -23.18
C LYS A 176 -17.27 -6.21 -22.27
N GLY A 177 -17.42 -6.03 -20.97
CA GLY A 177 -16.49 -6.47 -19.94
C GLY A 177 -15.64 -5.34 -19.34
N ASP A 178 -15.51 -4.19 -20.01
CA ASP A 178 -14.83 -3.00 -19.49
C ASP A 178 -15.74 -2.15 -18.58
N THR A 179 -17.06 -2.35 -18.65
CA THR A 179 -18.00 -1.69 -17.74
C THR A 179 -17.58 -1.89 -16.30
N GLY A 180 -17.53 -0.82 -15.52
CA GLY A 180 -17.04 -0.80 -14.14
C GLY A 180 -15.54 -0.57 -14.01
N GLY A 181 -14.80 -0.55 -15.11
CA GLY A 181 -13.36 -0.25 -15.14
C GLY A 181 -13.05 1.22 -14.86
N PRO A 182 -11.82 1.53 -14.40
CA PRO A 182 -11.41 2.87 -14.04
C PRO A 182 -11.13 3.76 -15.23
N VAL A 183 -11.51 5.04 -15.10
CA VAL A 183 -10.97 6.16 -15.86
C VAL A 183 -10.01 6.90 -14.94
N LEU A 184 -8.75 7.03 -15.35
CA LEU A 184 -7.63 7.44 -14.53
C LEU A 184 -7.07 8.77 -14.98
N ARG A 185 -6.78 9.64 -14.03
CA ARG A 185 -5.94 10.83 -14.19
C ARG A 185 -4.55 10.54 -13.65
N GLU A 186 -3.51 10.95 -14.32
CA GLU A 186 -2.17 10.97 -13.75
C GLU A 186 -1.88 12.32 -13.09
N LYS A 187 -1.60 12.30 -11.80
CA LYS A 187 -1.21 13.49 -11.03
C LYS A 187 0.11 13.19 -10.31
N ASN A 188 1.12 13.99 -10.59
CA ASN A 188 2.46 13.81 -10.00
C ASN A 188 3.02 12.38 -10.16
N GLY A 189 2.77 11.74 -11.32
CA GLY A 189 3.21 10.38 -11.60
C GLY A 189 2.37 9.28 -10.93
N ARG A 190 1.22 9.62 -10.33
CA ARG A 190 0.29 8.69 -9.66
C ARG A 190 -1.06 8.67 -10.34
N PRO A 191 -1.67 7.49 -10.49
CA PRO A 191 -3.03 7.40 -10.97
C PRO A 191 -4.02 7.78 -9.86
N GLU A 192 -4.94 8.69 -10.16
CA GLU A 192 -6.16 8.97 -9.38
C GLU A 192 -7.38 8.49 -10.16
N LEU A 193 -8.40 8.00 -9.46
CA LEU A 193 -9.65 7.61 -10.07
C LEU A 193 -10.49 8.85 -10.38
N ALA A 194 -10.76 9.10 -11.65
CA ALA A 194 -11.56 10.25 -12.12
C ALA A 194 -13.02 9.86 -12.40
N ALA A 195 -13.25 8.66 -12.93
CA ALA A 195 -14.58 8.14 -13.23
C ALA A 195 -14.55 6.61 -13.36
N ILE A 196 -15.74 6.01 -13.45
CA ILE A 196 -15.97 4.59 -13.72
C ILE A 196 -16.73 4.46 -15.03
N VAL A 197 -16.23 3.64 -15.94
CA VAL A 197 -16.90 3.33 -17.22
C VAL A 197 -18.26 2.69 -16.95
N THR A 198 -19.30 3.18 -17.63
CA THR A 198 -20.67 2.66 -17.48
C THR A 198 -21.25 2.10 -18.77
N ASN A 199 -21.16 2.83 -19.85
CA ASN A 199 -21.74 2.44 -21.15
C ASN A 199 -20.79 2.82 -22.29
N SER A 200 -20.85 2.10 -23.41
CA SER A 200 -20.01 2.37 -24.58
C SER A 200 -20.74 2.08 -25.90
N TRP A 201 -20.27 2.70 -26.94
CA TRP A 201 -20.75 2.47 -28.31
C TRP A 201 -20.23 1.17 -28.90
N GLN A 202 -19.13 0.65 -28.40
CA GLN A 202 -18.46 -0.60 -28.79
C GLN A 202 -17.92 -0.62 -30.23
N GLY A 203 -17.81 0.52 -30.90
CA GLY A 203 -17.16 0.58 -32.22
C GLY A 203 -15.73 0.02 -32.15
N GLY A 204 -15.39 -0.87 -33.07
CA GLY A 204 -14.10 -1.57 -33.08
C GLY A 204 -14.01 -2.82 -32.18
N CYS A 205 -15.06 -3.18 -31.43
CA CYS A 205 -15.08 -4.39 -30.61
C CYS A 205 -15.54 -5.62 -31.41
N LEU A 206 -15.00 -6.79 -31.09
CA LEU A 206 -15.39 -8.04 -31.73
C LEU A 206 -16.90 -8.29 -31.60
N GLY A 207 -17.57 -8.60 -32.72
CA GLY A 207 -19.00 -8.88 -32.78
C GLY A 207 -19.92 -7.66 -32.68
N THR A 208 -19.37 -6.45 -32.82
CA THR A 208 -20.16 -5.22 -33.00
C THR A 208 -20.43 -5.03 -34.51
N ASP A 209 -21.56 -4.38 -34.82
CA ASP A 209 -21.89 -4.03 -36.21
C ASP A 209 -20.74 -3.21 -36.83
N PRO A 210 -20.21 -3.59 -37.99
CA PRO A 210 -19.12 -2.89 -38.64
C PRO A 210 -19.43 -1.43 -39.00
N THR A 211 -20.71 -1.05 -39.05
CA THR A 211 -21.13 0.34 -39.29
C THR A 211 -21.07 1.21 -38.06
N GLU A 212 -20.94 0.63 -36.85
CA GLU A 212 -20.72 1.38 -35.61
C GLU A 212 -19.25 1.81 -35.53
N THR A 213 -19.01 3.07 -35.78
CA THR A 213 -17.66 3.65 -35.79
C THR A 213 -17.31 4.45 -34.55
N ARG A 214 -18.30 4.69 -33.67
CA ARG A 214 -18.07 5.46 -32.44
C ARG A 214 -17.30 4.60 -31.44
N THR A 215 -16.17 5.09 -31.01
CA THR A 215 -15.33 4.42 -30.01
C THR A 215 -15.52 4.96 -28.60
N GLY A 216 -15.15 5.35 -27.75
CA GLY A 216 -15.42 6.02 -26.51
C GLY A 216 -16.53 5.41 -25.64
N ALA A 217 -16.82 6.09 -24.56
CA ALA A 217 -17.74 5.62 -23.54
C ALA A 217 -18.35 6.79 -22.73
N ALA A 218 -19.45 6.48 -22.04
CA ALA A 218 -19.91 7.24 -20.89
C ALA A 218 -19.30 6.67 -19.62
N ALA A 219 -19.01 7.53 -18.65
CA ALA A 219 -18.46 7.16 -17.37
C ALA A 219 -19.14 7.98 -16.25
N SER A 220 -19.28 7.40 -15.07
CA SER A 220 -19.76 8.07 -13.86
C SER A 220 -18.60 8.73 -13.13
N ARG A 221 -18.66 10.03 -12.90
CA ARG A 221 -17.65 10.81 -12.17
C ARG A 221 -17.61 10.41 -10.69
N VAL A 222 -16.43 10.57 -10.06
CA VAL A 222 -16.22 10.22 -8.64
C VAL A 222 -15.67 11.36 -7.79
N ASP A 223 -15.37 12.51 -8.36
CA ASP A 223 -14.73 13.65 -7.68
C ASP A 223 -15.61 14.31 -6.61
N ASP A 224 -16.92 14.18 -6.72
CA ASP A 224 -17.93 14.78 -5.83
C ASP A 224 -18.52 13.79 -4.81
N ILE A 225 -18.11 12.51 -4.83
CA ILE A 225 -18.72 11.46 -3.97
C ILE A 225 -17.85 11.06 -2.76
N ARG A 226 -16.83 11.82 -2.44
CA ARG A 226 -15.90 11.50 -1.34
C ARG A 226 -16.61 11.28 0.00
N ALA A 227 -17.61 12.09 0.33
CA ALA A 227 -18.38 11.93 1.57
C ALA A 227 -19.06 10.55 1.62
N TRP A 228 -19.72 10.16 0.52
CA TRP A 228 -20.37 8.85 0.40
C TRP A 228 -19.35 7.69 0.45
N LEU A 229 -18.19 7.82 -0.19
CA LEU A 229 -17.12 6.83 -0.06
C LEU A 229 -16.68 6.68 1.40
N THR A 230 -16.43 7.81 2.08
CA THR A 230 -16.01 7.82 3.49
C THR A 230 -17.06 7.19 4.40
N GLU A 231 -18.33 7.53 4.23
CA GLU A 231 -19.43 7.02 5.05
C GLU A 231 -19.57 5.49 4.93
N ASN A 232 -19.48 4.96 3.71
CA ASN A 232 -19.76 3.56 3.44
C ASN A 232 -18.54 2.64 3.51
N THR A 233 -17.33 3.20 3.51
CA THR A 233 -16.09 2.44 3.61
C THR A 233 -15.22 2.85 4.81
N ALA A 234 -15.79 3.61 5.75
CA ALA A 234 -15.10 4.33 6.83
C ALA A 234 -14.20 3.44 7.71
N SER A 235 -14.53 2.17 7.88
CA SER A 235 -13.68 1.24 8.65
C SER A 235 -12.33 0.92 7.96
N THR A 236 -12.16 1.37 6.71
CA THR A 236 -11.02 1.02 5.86
C THR A 236 -10.35 2.22 5.18
N LEU A 237 -10.97 3.41 5.16
CA LEU A 237 -10.39 4.60 4.52
C LEU A 237 -9.21 5.21 5.30
N ASN A 238 -9.06 4.89 6.58
CA ASN A 238 -7.89 5.29 7.36
C ASN A 238 -6.63 4.45 7.04
N THR A 239 -6.73 3.45 6.16
CA THR A 239 -5.65 2.52 5.85
C THR A 239 -4.61 3.04 4.85
N TRP A 240 -4.72 4.30 4.42
CA TRP A 240 -3.95 4.81 3.29
C TRP A 240 -2.94 5.88 3.64
N ASN A 241 -2.87 6.21 4.90
CA ASN A 241 -1.97 7.22 5.37
C ASN A 241 -0.72 6.56 5.94
N LEU A 242 0.45 7.10 5.60
CA LEU A 242 1.62 6.84 6.39
C LEU A 242 1.43 7.57 7.72
N GLN A 243 1.48 6.86 8.82
CA GLN A 243 1.61 7.43 10.15
C GLN A 243 3.10 7.61 10.43
N MET A 244 3.47 8.69 11.08
CA MET A 244 4.86 8.93 11.48
C MET A 244 4.89 9.43 12.92
N VAL A 245 5.71 8.79 13.72
CA VAL A 245 6.05 9.25 15.06
C VAL A 245 7.53 9.63 15.08
N THR A 246 7.84 10.80 15.60
CA THR A 246 9.22 11.25 15.76
C THR A 246 9.47 11.74 17.17
N ASN A 247 10.55 11.24 17.79
CA ASN A 247 11.05 11.77 19.05
C ASN A 247 12.05 12.89 18.75
N THR A 248 11.86 14.03 19.39
CA THR A 248 12.66 15.24 19.17
C THR A 248 13.18 15.79 20.49
N SER A 249 14.02 16.81 20.44
CA SER A 249 14.50 17.52 21.63
C SER A 249 13.40 18.23 22.43
N THR A 250 12.17 18.29 21.92
CA THR A 250 11.02 18.97 22.60
C THR A 250 9.85 18.04 22.89
N GLY A 251 10.00 16.73 22.63
CA GLY A 251 8.96 15.72 22.92
C GLY A 251 8.66 14.81 21.73
N LEU A 252 7.59 14.04 21.87
CA LEU A 252 7.14 13.05 20.91
C LEU A 252 6.03 13.63 20.01
N TYR A 253 6.23 13.61 18.71
CA TYR A 253 5.30 14.20 17.75
C TYR A 253 4.77 13.16 16.76
N HIS A 254 3.51 13.33 16.34
CA HIS A 254 2.84 12.50 15.37
C HIS A 254 2.32 13.34 14.21
N GLY A 255 2.58 12.90 12.99
CA GLY A 255 2.05 13.44 11.75
C GLY A 255 1.61 12.32 10.80
N MET A 256 0.85 12.69 9.79
CA MET A 256 0.38 11.75 8.76
C MET A 256 0.70 12.27 7.38
N ARG A 257 1.13 11.38 6.50
CA ARG A 257 1.14 11.63 5.06
C ARG A 257 -0.15 11.09 4.48
N ASN A 258 -0.98 11.99 3.99
CA ASN A 258 -2.24 11.62 3.37
C ASN A 258 -2.03 10.95 2.01
N SER A 259 -3.04 10.27 1.54
CA SER A 259 -3.02 9.58 0.24
C SER A 259 -2.76 10.49 -0.97
N ASN A 260 -3.08 11.79 -0.86
CA ASN A 260 -2.76 12.78 -1.88
C ASN A 260 -1.29 13.29 -1.84
N GLY A 261 -0.50 12.76 -0.90
CA GLY A 261 0.89 13.13 -0.71
C GLY A 261 1.14 14.27 0.29
N ASP A 262 0.09 14.96 0.75
CA ASP A 262 0.24 16.06 1.69
C ASP A 262 0.47 15.56 3.12
N TRP A 263 1.31 16.27 3.87
CA TRP A 263 1.51 16.01 5.29
C TRP A 263 0.54 16.84 6.14
N THR A 264 0.03 16.24 7.21
CA THR A 264 -0.62 16.98 8.28
C THR A 264 0.42 17.76 9.10
N GLY A 265 -0.02 18.71 9.90
CA GLY A 265 0.84 19.25 10.96
C GLY A 265 1.24 18.15 11.96
N PHE A 266 2.40 18.29 12.57
CA PHE A 266 2.86 17.39 13.63
C PHE A 266 2.27 17.80 14.98
N GLY A 267 1.42 16.94 15.54
CA GLY A 267 0.78 17.12 16.85
C GLY A 267 1.63 16.52 17.97
N ASP A 268 1.64 17.19 19.10
CA ASP A 268 2.32 16.74 20.33
C ASP A 268 1.56 15.56 20.94
N VAL A 269 2.18 14.39 20.93
CA VAL A 269 1.61 13.14 21.44
C VAL A 269 1.53 13.15 22.95
N GLU A 270 2.54 13.66 23.64
CA GLU A 270 2.60 13.66 25.09
C GLU A 270 1.57 14.61 25.70
N LYS A 271 1.32 15.74 25.03
CA LYS A 271 0.22 16.63 25.41
C LYS A 271 -1.14 15.97 25.26
N ALA A 272 -1.31 15.09 24.29
CA ALA A 272 -2.58 14.45 23.99
C ALA A 272 -2.82 13.13 24.74
N ALA A 273 -1.75 12.36 25.01
CA ALA A 273 -1.78 11.01 25.57
C ALA A 273 -1.15 10.92 26.98
N GLY A 274 -0.61 12.01 27.51
CA GLY A 274 0.16 12.02 28.77
C GLY A 274 1.66 11.82 28.53
N SER A 275 2.47 12.37 29.42
CA SER A 275 3.93 12.39 29.29
C SER A 275 4.57 11.04 29.62
N VAL A 276 5.61 10.69 28.88
CA VAL A 276 6.58 9.63 29.18
C VAL A 276 7.92 10.31 29.46
N THR A 277 8.48 10.09 30.64
CA THR A 277 9.73 10.75 31.02
C THR A 277 10.89 10.26 30.17
N ASP A 278 11.63 11.21 29.58
CA ASP A 278 12.88 10.98 28.83
C ASP A 278 12.75 9.88 27.76
N VAL A 279 11.83 10.05 26.81
CA VAL A 279 11.62 9.07 25.72
C VAL A 279 12.95 8.80 25.00
N ALA A 280 13.47 7.60 25.16
CA ALA A 280 14.71 7.16 24.51
C ALA A 280 14.48 6.64 23.08
N TYR A 281 13.34 5.99 22.84
CA TYR A 281 12.97 5.42 21.55
C TYR A 281 11.45 5.29 21.42
N ALA A 282 10.94 5.41 20.20
CA ALA A 282 9.53 5.18 19.92
C ALA A 282 9.34 4.32 18.66
N ALA A 283 8.24 3.59 18.62
CA ALA A 283 7.80 2.79 17.47
C ALA A 283 6.28 2.90 17.34
N ASP A 284 5.76 2.73 16.13
CA ASP A 284 4.32 2.72 15.90
C ASP A 284 3.87 1.64 14.92
N ALA A 285 2.63 1.21 15.08
CA ALA A 285 1.96 0.29 14.15
C ALA A 285 0.46 0.55 14.11
N ALA A 286 -0.08 0.57 12.90
CA ALA A 286 -1.50 0.80 12.70
C ALA A 286 -2.26 -0.50 12.44
N ILE A 287 -3.40 -0.66 13.10
CA ILE A 287 -4.30 -1.80 12.96
C ILE A 287 -5.74 -1.36 13.26
N LYS A 288 -6.71 -1.83 12.47
CA LYS A 288 -8.15 -1.58 12.67
C LYS A 288 -8.49 -0.10 12.83
N GLY A 289 -7.81 0.77 12.07
CA GLY A 289 -8.02 2.22 12.13
C GLY A 289 -7.41 2.92 13.36
N LYS A 290 -6.75 2.18 14.26
CA LYS A 290 -5.98 2.75 15.37
C LYS A 290 -4.50 2.79 15.02
N ASN A 291 -3.77 3.81 15.47
CA ASN A 291 -2.31 3.83 15.47
C ASN A 291 -1.79 3.64 16.90
N TYR A 292 -1.17 2.51 17.16
CA TYR A 292 -0.54 2.20 18.46
C TYR A 292 0.87 2.78 18.46
N VAL A 293 1.19 3.55 19.47
CA VAL A 293 2.51 4.14 19.71
C VAL A 293 3.09 3.54 20.97
N PHE A 294 4.33 3.07 20.87
CA PHE A 294 5.11 2.52 21.98
C PHE A 294 6.33 3.40 22.19
N ALA A 295 6.57 3.79 23.44
CA ALA A 295 7.72 4.59 23.83
C ALA A 295 8.51 3.88 24.93
N VAL A 296 9.82 3.81 24.77
CA VAL A 296 10.74 3.40 25.83
C VAL A 296 11.11 4.65 26.62
N GLY A 297 10.74 4.70 27.89
CA GLY A 297 11.09 5.78 28.80
C GLY A 297 12.56 5.72 29.26
N GLY A 298 13.05 6.80 29.86
CA GLY A 298 14.39 6.86 30.46
C GLY A 298 14.60 5.87 31.63
N ASP A 299 13.52 5.39 32.21
CA ASP A 299 13.50 4.30 33.21
C ASP A 299 13.67 2.90 32.59
N GLY A 300 13.65 2.79 31.27
CA GLY A 300 13.75 1.53 30.54
C GLY A 300 12.44 0.73 30.47
N HIS A 301 11.33 1.30 30.94
CA HIS A 301 10.01 0.70 30.78
C HIS A 301 9.41 0.99 29.40
N LEU A 302 8.48 0.15 28.98
CA LEU A 302 7.72 0.35 27.76
C LEU A 302 6.35 0.94 28.09
N TYR A 303 6.05 2.07 27.47
CA TYR A 303 4.76 2.73 27.54
C TYR A 303 4.01 2.59 26.24
N GLY A 304 2.69 2.34 26.29
CA GLY A 304 1.84 2.19 25.11
C GLY A 304 0.64 3.11 25.17
N ALA A 305 0.33 3.74 24.04
CA ALA A 305 -0.90 4.52 23.81
C ALA A 305 -1.44 4.22 22.41
N ALA A 306 -2.70 4.54 22.16
CA ALA A 306 -3.29 4.40 20.84
C ALA A 306 -3.98 5.70 20.41
N ARG A 307 -3.75 6.11 19.16
CA ARG A 307 -4.54 7.11 18.47
C ARG A 307 -5.74 6.42 17.83
N ARG A 308 -6.94 6.84 18.20
CA ARG A 308 -8.17 6.27 17.68
C ARG A 308 -8.44 6.71 16.23
N ALA A 309 -9.23 5.96 15.50
CA ALA A 309 -9.71 6.33 14.16
C ALA A 309 -10.40 7.72 14.11
N THR A 310 -11.04 8.12 15.21
CA THR A 310 -11.68 9.45 15.37
C THR A 310 -10.69 10.59 15.64
N GLY A 311 -9.39 10.29 15.77
CA GLY A 311 -8.32 11.27 16.01
C GLY A 311 -7.96 11.52 17.47
N GLY A 312 -8.76 11.03 18.43
CA GLY A 312 -8.42 11.13 19.87
C GLY A 312 -7.33 10.13 20.28
N TRP A 313 -6.69 10.37 21.42
CA TRP A 313 -5.65 9.51 22.00
C TRP A 313 -6.15 8.81 23.25
N ASP A 314 -5.70 7.58 23.47
CA ASP A 314 -5.71 6.92 24.77
C ASP A 314 -4.49 7.40 25.58
N THR A 315 -4.57 7.35 26.90
CA THR A 315 -3.44 7.74 27.77
C THR A 315 -2.33 6.70 27.71
N PHE A 316 -1.07 7.14 27.70
CA PHE A 316 0.07 6.25 27.87
C PHE A 316 -0.05 5.45 29.17
N ARG A 317 0.22 4.17 29.07
CA ARG A 317 0.24 3.24 30.21
C ARG A 317 1.50 2.40 30.16
N ASP A 318 2.03 2.07 31.33
CA ASP A 318 3.13 1.12 31.46
C ASP A 318 2.65 -0.27 31.05
N MET A 319 3.37 -0.89 30.11
CA MET A 319 3.03 -2.20 29.54
C MET A 319 3.57 -3.38 30.35
N THR A 320 4.21 -3.14 31.50
CA THR A 320 4.82 -4.18 32.32
C THR A 320 3.79 -5.20 32.80
N THR A 321 2.58 -4.75 33.16
CA THR A 321 1.48 -5.64 33.56
C THR A 321 1.08 -6.62 32.46
N GLU A 322 0.97 -6.15 31.24
CA GLU A 322 0.55 -6.96 30.07
C GLU A 322 1.68 -7.86 29.59
N LEU A 323 2.88 -7.32 29.44
CA LEU A 323 4.00 -7.99 28.79
C LEU A 323 4.90 -8.78 29.75
N GLY A 324 4.88 -8.43 31.04
CA GLY A 324 5.83 -8.91 32.04
C GLY A 324 7.09 -8.05 32.05
N GLU A 325 7.67 -7.95 33.25
CA GLU A 325 8.90 -7.17 33.48
C GLU A 325 10.08 -7.73 32.69
N LYS A 326 10.89 -6.85 32.15
CA LYS A 326 12.19 -7.13 31.53
C LYS A 326 13.22 -6.14 32.06
N ALA A 327 14.50 -6.54 31.96
CA ALA A 327 15.59 -5.60 32.16
C ALA A 327 15.40 -4.37 31.23
N SER A 328 15.95 -3.23 31.63
CA SER A 328 15.78 -1.96 30.92
C SER A 328 15.82 -2.10 29.42
N LEU A 329 14.70 -1.80 28.77
CA LEU A 329 14.60 -1.78 27.32
C LEU A 329 15.42 -0.59 26.76
N THR A 330 16.05 -0.78 25.63
CA THR A 330 16.80 0.27 24.91
C THR A 330 16.23 0.55 23.53
N ARG A 331 15.51 -0.39 22.97
CA ARG A 331 14.86 -0.29 21.65
C ARG A 331 13.56 -1.08 21.64
N VAL A 332 12.65 -0.62 20.82
CA VAL A 332 11.39 -1.30 20.51
C VAL A 332 11.11 -1.16 19.02
N ALA A 333 10.53 -2.18 18.42
CA ALA A 333 9.94 -2.10 17.07
C ALA A 333 8.65 -2.90 17.04
N VAL A 334 7.70 -2.48 16.23
CA VAL A 334 6.36 -3.08 16.17
C VAL A 334 5.88 -3.12 14.73
N THR A 335 5.12 -4.14 14.38
CA THR A 335 4.47 -4.27 13.07
C THR A 335 3.06 -4.83 13.21
N SER A 336 2.19 -4.49 12.28
CA SER A 336 0.88 -5.14 12.14
C SER A 336 1.04 -6.59 11.67
N THR A 337 0.22 -7.49 12.21
CA THR A 337 0.14 -8.90 11.81
C THR A 337 -1.19 -9.24 11.13
N GLY A 338 -1.86 -8.23 10.58
CA GLY A 338 -3.22 -8.38 10.07
C GLY A 338 -4.25 -8.29 11.21
N PRO A 339 -4.48 -9.35 12.00
CA PRO A 339 -5.45 -9.28 13.10
C PRO A 339 -4.93 -8.58 14.36
N GLY A 340 -3.62 -8.52 14.56
CA GLY A 340 -2.96 -8.02 15.78
C GLY A 340 -1.64 -7.33 15.51
N LEU A 341 -0.75 -7.31 16.50
CA LEU A 341 0.59 -6.73 16.44
C LEU A 341 1.66 -7.75 16.80
N ALA A 342 2.85 -7.62 16.19
CA ALA A 342 4.07 -8.24 16.66
C ALA A 342 5.01 -7.15 17.17
N LEU A 343 5.41 -7.26 18.44
CA LEU A 343 6.28 -6.35 19.13
C LEU A 343 7.62 -7.05 19.43
N VAL A 344 8.72 -6.36 19.18
CA VAL A 344 10.05 -6.81 19.57
C VAL A 344 10.73 -5.75 20.42
N GLY A 345 11.49 -6.18 21.42
CA GLY A 345 12.21 -5.31 22.33
C GLY A 345 13.66 -5.76 22.50
N LEU A 346 14.58 -4.81 22.66
CA LEU A 346 15.99 -5.06 22.95
C LEU A 346 16.28 -4.67 24.40
N ALA A 347 16.71 -5.62 25.21
CA ALA A 347 17.12 -5.41 26.60
C ALA A 347 18.32 -6.29 26.94
N GLY A 348 19.36 -5.71 27.55
CA GLY A 348 20.57 -6.44 27.94
C GLY A 348 21.24 -7.21 26.79
N GLY A 349 21.19 -6.68 25.55
CA GLY A 349 21.74 -7.32 24.35
C GLY A 349 20.89 -8.50 23.83
N ARG A 350 19.71 -8.76 24.38
CA ARG A 350 18.80 -9.84 23.97
C ARG A 350 17.55 -9.27 23.31
N VAL A 351 17.08 -9.96 22.29
CA VAL A 351 15.82 -9.65 21.60
C VAL A 351 14.68 -10.44 22.23
N TYR A 352 13.64 -9.75 22.61
CA TYR A 352 12.38 -10.30 23.12
C TYR A 352 11.27 -10.07 22.10
N HIS A 353 10.25 -10.90 22.14
CA HIS A 353 9.11 -10.85 21.24
C HIS A 353 7.80 -11.04 22.00
N ALA A 354 6.78 -10.25 21.70
CA ALA A 354 5.41 -10.40 22.18
C ALA A 354 4.42 -10.17 21.03
N THR A 355 3.23 -10.70 21.17
CA THR A 355 2.15 -10.52 20.18
C THR A 355 0.89 -10.00 20.85
N MET A 356 0.17 -9.13 20.16
CA MET A 356 -1.19 -8.75 20.46
C MET A 356 -2.14 -9.50 19.53
N SER A 357 -3.14 -10.14 20.08
CA SER A 357 -4.18 -10.85 19.34
C SER A 357 -5.28 -9.91 18.83
N ALA A 358 -6.23 -10.46 18.07
CA ALA A 358 -7.34 -9.71 17.48
C ALA A 358 -8.28 -9.03 18.50
N ASP A 359 -8.34 -9.54 19.72
CA ASP A 359 -9.10 -8.99 20.85
C ASP A 359 -8.28 -8.01 21.73
N GLU A 360 -7.13 -7.57 21.21
CA GLU A 360 -6.19 -6.65 21.85
C GLU A 360 -5.52 -7.20 23.13
N THR A 361 -5.50 -8.53 23.31
CA THR A 361 -4.81 -9.19 24.43
C THR A 361 -3.34 -9.45 24.08
N TRP A 362 -2.44 -9.10 25.00
CA TRP A 362 -1.00 -9.29 24.82
C TRP A 362 -0.50 -10.64 25.37
N SER A 363 0.40 -11.28 24.63
CA SER A 363 1.24 -12.34 25.20
C SER A 363 2.28 -11.74 26.14
N LYS A 364 2.84 -12.56 27.04
CA LYS A 364 4.05 -12.17 27.77
C LYS A 364 5.27 -12.17 26.83
N TRP A 365 6.32 -11.43 27.20
CA TRP A 365 7.60 -11.45 26.50
C TRP A 365 8.18 -12.89 26.40
N GLY A 366 8.43 -13.35 25.20
CA GLY A 366 9.23 -14.52 24.89
C GLY A 366 10.66 -14.14 24.52
N ASP A 367 11.63 -14.96 24.82
CA ASP A 367 13.03 -14.76 24.46
C ASP A 367 13.29 -15.21 23.01
N ALA A 368 13.31 -14.27 22.08
CA ALA A 368 13.62 -14.55 20.68
C ALA A 368 15.10 -14.88 20.46
N THR A 369 16.02 -14.32 21.27
CA THR A 369 17.46 -14.64 21.20
C THR A 369 17.72 -16.11 21.50
N ALA A 370 16.96 -16.73 22.40
CA ALA A 370 17.08 -18.17 22.69
C ALA A 370 16.76 -19.06 21.48
N LYS A 371 16.06 -18.53 20.47
CA LYS A 371 15.68 -19.22 19.23
C LYS A 371 16.58 -18.83 18.05
N LEU A 372 16.87 -17.54 17.90
CA LEU A 372 17.65 -16.99 16.80
C LEU A 372 19.16 -17.15 17.00
N GLY A 373 19.64 -17.28 18.22
CA GLY A 373 21.05 -17.21 18.62
C GLY A 373 21.45 -15.82 19.11
N THR A 374 22.51 -15.75 19.86
CA THR A 374 23.06 -14.48 20.41
C THR A 374 24.01 -13.84 19.42
N ILE A 375 23.87 -12.54 19.17
CA ILE A 375 24.86 -11.71 18.49
C ILE A 375 25.18 -10.54 19.41
N ALA A 376 26.46 -10.37 19.74
CA ALA A 376 26.94 -9.31 20.61
C ALA A 376 26.80 -7.93 19.94
N ASP A 377 26.84 -6.87 20.76
CA ASP A 377 26.85 -5.47 20.31
C ASP A 377 25.64 -5.08 19.44
N THR A 378 24.46 -5.62 19.76
CA THR A 378 23.20 -5.25 19.08
C THR A 378 22.81 -3.82 19.47
N THR A 379 22.66 -2.95 18.48
CA THR A 379 22.37 -1.52 18.65
C THR A 379 21.06 -1.08 18.04
N GLN A 380 20.54 -1.80 17.03
CA GLN A 380 19.31 -1.46 16.32
C GLN A 380 18.41 -2.69 16.21
N LEU A 381 17.11 -2.41 16.09
CA LEU A 381 16.06 -3.42 15.99
C LEU A 381 15.00 -2.94 14.99
N THR A 382 14.53 -3.85 14.14
CA THR A 382 13.39 -3.62 13.25
C THR A 382 12.56 -4.88 13.12
N VAL A 383 11.28 -4.73 12.78
CA VAL A 383 10.36 -5.85 12.56
C VAL A 383 9.38 -5.51 11.45
N SER A 384 9.04 -6.50 10.64
CA SER A 384 7.94 -6.39 9.67
C SER A 384 7.33 -7.76 9.43
N GLN A 385 6.07 -7.79 9.00
CA GLN A 385 5.41 -9.02 8.56
C GLN A 385 5.20 -8.99 7.05
N THR A 386 5.40 -10.15 6.41
CA THR A 386 5.03 -10.35 4.99
C THR A 386 3.72 -11.12 4.89
N SER A 387 3.05 -11.06 3.73
CA SER A 387 1.89 -11.90 3.45
C SER A 387 2.28 -13.38 3.63
N GLY A 388 1.39 -14.19 4.21
CA GLY A 388 1.71 -15.57 4.63
C GLY A 388 2.15 -15.68 6.09
N GLY A 389 1.99 -14.61 6.90
CA GLY A 389 2.13 -14.66 8.37
C GLY A 389 3.57 -14.69 8.89
N ASN A 390 4.58 -14.62 8.03
CA ASN A 390 5.98 -14.63 8.43
C ASN A 390 6.38 -13.27 9.05
N THR A 391 6.91 -13.29 10.28
CA THR A 391 7.45 -12.11 10.97
C THR A 391 8.96 -12.07 10.81
N HIS A 392 9.47 -11.03 10.18
CA HIS A 392 10.88 -10.77 9.96
C HIS A 392 11.41 -9.86 11.04
N VAL A 393 12.48 -10.26 11.70
CA VAL A 393 13.18 -9.47 12.73
C VAL A 393 14.56 -9.13 12.21
N GLY A 394 14.95 -7.86 12.31
CA GLY A 394 16.26 -7.38 11.91
C GLY A 394 17.01 -6.76 13.07
N ILE A 395 18.31 -6.95 13.12
CA ILE A 395 19.22 -6.29 14.06
C ILE A 395 20.45 -5.73 13.35
N VAL A 396 20.96 -4.63 13.87
CA VAL A 396 22.33 -4.20 13.57
C VAL A 396 23.20 -4.48 14.78
N ALA A 397 24.29 -5.20 14.57
CA ALA A 397 25.20 -5.63 15.61
C ALA A 397 26.64 -5.63 15.10
N GLY A 398 27.59 -5.06 15.83
CA GLY A 398 29.00 -4.97 15.40
C GLY A 398 29.17 -4.34 14.01
N GLY A 399 28.33 -3.37 13.62
CA GLY A 399 28.37 -2.72 12.31
C GLY A 399 27.91 -3.58 11.13
N LYS A 400 27.21 -4.69 11.38
CA LYS A 400 26.62 -5.59 10.38
C LYS A 400 25.12 -5.72 10.60
N ALA A 401 24.39 -5.97 9.52
CA ALA A 401 22.94 -6.25 9.54
C ALA A 401 22.67 -7.75 9.54
N TYR A 402 21.73 -8.18 10.37
CA TYR A 402 21.29 -9.56 10.46
C TYR A 402 19.77 -9.64 10.39
N HIS A 403 19.27 -10.73 9.83
CA HIS A 403 17.86 -11.03 9.66
C HIS A 403 17.53 -12.38 10.29
N GLY A 404 16.45 -12.41 11.06
CA GLY A 404 15.82 -13.61 11.59
C GLY A 404 14.37 -13.70 11.17
N LEU A 405 13.81 -14.89 11.16
CA LEU A 405 12.47 -15.17 10.70
C LEU A 405 11.71 -16.00 11.74
N ARG A 406 10.54 -15.51 12.15
CA ARG A 406 9.51 -16.31 12.82
C ARG A 406 8.46 -16.68 11.78
N ARG A 407 8.28 -17.97 11.53
CA ARG A 407 7.30 -18.46 10.55
C ARG A 407 5.89 -18.43 11.16
N GLU A 408 4.88 -18.54 10.30
CA GLU A 408 3.48 -18.61 10.68
C GLU A 408 3.20 -19.75 11.69
N ASP A 409 3.88 -20.91 11.53
CA ASP A 409 3.79 -22.06 12.43
C ASP A 409 4.47 -21.83 13.80
N GLY A 410 5.03 -20.65 14.04
CA GLY A 410 5.71 -20.27 15.28
C GLY A 410 7.17 -20.69 15.37
N THR A 411 7.71 -21.41 14.37
CA THR A 411 9.14 -21.78 14.35
C THR A 411 10.03 -20.60 13.99
N TRP A 412 11.28 -20.64 14.44
CA TRP A 412 12.27 -19.59 14.21
C TRP A 412 13.44 -20.10 13.37
N SER A 413 13.99 -19.22 12.51
CA SER A 413 15.29 -19.45 11.87
C SER A 413 16.44 -19.16 12.85
N THR A 414 17.68 -19.30 12.40
CA THR A 414 18.85 -18.64 12.98
C THR A 414 19.07 -17.28 12.28
N TRP A 415 19.96 -16.45 12.83
CA TRP A 415 20.36 -15.19 12.18
C TRP A 415 21.10 -15.42 10.86
N GLY A 416 20.66 -14.74 9.80
CA GLY A 416 21.38 -14.64 8.53
C GLY A 416 22.05 -13.27 8.38
N ASN A 417 23.29 -13.23 7.89
CA ASN A 417 24.01 -11.98 7.65
C ASN A 417 23.51 -11.32 6.34
N VAL A 418 22.84 -10.18 6.46
CA VAL A 418 22.29 -9.41 5.31
C VAL A 418 23.36 -8.55 4.65
N THR A 419 24.36 -8.10 5.40
CA THR A 419 25.41 -7.19 4.90
C THR A 419 26.14 -7.75 3.68
N GLN A 420 26.24 -9.07 3.56
CA GLN A 420 26.89 -9.73 2.41
C GLN A 420 26.25 -9.41 1.06
N PHE A 421 24.95 -9.05 1.02
CA PHE A 421 24.23 -8.65 -0.19
C PHE A 421 24.33 -7.16 -0.50
N ALA A 422 24.83 -6.35 0.44
CA ALA A 422 24.97 -4.90 0.35
C ALA A 422 26.42 -4.48 0.10
N THR A 423 27.05 -5.03 -0.94
CA THR A 423 28.46 -4.79 -1.28
C THR A 423 28.82 -3.31 -1.22
N GLY A 424 29.91 -2.96 -0.51
CA GLY A 424 30.41 -1.60 -0.39
C GLY A 424 29.60 -0.67 0.52
N ILE A 425 28.72 -1.19 1.39
CA ILE A 425 27.99 -0.37 2.35
C ILE A 425 28.89 0.16 3.49
N GLY A 426 29.96 -0.55 3.82
CA GLY A 426 30.80 -0.23 4.98
C GLY A 426 30.15 -0.63 6.32
N THR A 427 30.36 0.17 7.36
CA THR A 427 29.78 -0.07 8.70
C THR A 427 28.31 0.29 8.69
N VAL A 428 27.43 -0.69 8.91
CA VAL A 428 25.98 -0.48 9.00
C VAL A 428 25.64 0.22 10.30
N GLY A 429 24.89 1.33 10.21
CA GLY A 429 24.39 2.11 11.34
C GLY A 429 22.90 1.93 11.60
N GLY A 430 22.11 1.59 10.57
CA GLY A 430 20.66 1.42 10.69
C GLY A 430 20.10 0.42 9.70
N MET A 431 18.93 -0.12 10.04
CA MET A 431 18.16 -1.06 9.19
C MET A 431 16.68 -0.86 9.40
N ALA A 432 15.90 -0.92 8.31
CA ALA A 432 14.46 -0.86 8.33
C ALA A 432 13.85 -1.90 7.39
N PHE A 433 12.67 -2.39 7.75
CA PHE A 433 11.93 -3.41 7.04
C PHE A 433 10.51 -2.96 6.67
N ALA A 434 10.04 -3.36 5.49
CA ALA A 434 8.62 -3.30 5.14
C ALA A 434 8.23 -4.52 4.30
N GLY A 435 7.18 -5.24 4.69
CA GLY A 435 6.63 -6.35 3.92
C GLY A 435 5.68 -5.88 2.82
N ILE A 436 5.95 -6.23 1.57
CA ILE A 436 5.09 -5.88 0.43
C ILE A 436 4.88 -7.11 -0.44
N ALA A 437 3.63 -7.51 -0.65
CA ALA A 437 3.24 -8.58 -1.56
C ALA A 437 3.99 -9.92 -1.32
N GLY A 438 4.36 -10.21 -0.08
CA GLY A 438 5.13 -11.41 0.28
C GLY A 438 6.63 -11.18 0.34
N ASP A 439 7.16 -10.17 -0.31
CA ASP A 439 8.56 -9.79 -0.29
C ASP A 439 8.87 -8.87 0.91
N LEU A 440 10.09 -8.97 1.43
CA LEU A 440 10.59 -8.05 2.44
C LEU A 440 11.47 -6.99 1.77
N GLN A 441 11.04 -5.74 1.79
CA GLN A 441 11.83 -4.59 1.40
C GLN A 441 12.76 -4.20 2.55
N VAL A 442 14.02 -3.92 2.26
CA VAL A 442 15.04 -3.66 3.28
C VAL A 442 15.85 -2.41 2.94
N ILE A 443 15.93 -1.48 3.87
CA ILE A 443 16.92 -0.39 3.83
C ILE A 443 18.04 -0.69 4.80
N LEU A 444 19.28 -0.46 4.35
CA LEU A 444 20.46 -0.36 5.19
C LEU A 444 21.06 1.03 5.05
N THR A 445 21.35 1.65 6.18
CA THR A 445 22.10 2.92 6.25
C THR A 445 23.46 2.67 6.88
N SER A 446 24.49 3.36 6.40
CA SER A 446 25.82 3.25 6.96
C SER A 446 26.20 4.48 7.79
N THR A 447 27.24 4.33 8.62
CA THR A 447 27.79 5.42 9.44
C THR A 447 28.52 6.49 8.63
N ASN A 448 28.70 6.29 7.33
CA ASN A 448 29.34 7.23 6.41
C ASN A 448 28.43 7.72 5.27
N GLY A 449 27.11 7.65 5.46
CA GLY A 449 26.12 8.21 4.54
C GLY A 449 25.80 7.37 3.30
N ILE A 450 26.26 6.12 3.24
CA ILE A 450 25.86 5.19 2.16
C ILE A 450 24.52 4.53 2.54
N ASN A 451 23.48 4.83 1.77
CA ASN A 451 22.14 4.26 1.96
C ASN A 451 21.85 3.28 0.82
N LYS A 452 21.34 2.11 1.13
CA LYS A 452 21.06 1.03 0.16
C LYS A 452 19.71 0.38 0.40
N HIS A 453 19.10 -0.07 -0.69
CA HIS A 453 17.85 -0.82 -0.68
C HIS A 453 18.02 -2.17 -1.36
N GLY A 454 17.47 -3.21 -0.77
CA GLY A 454 17.41 -4.57 -1.30
C GLY A 454 16.08 -5.24 -0.98
N ILE A 455 15.86 -6.38 -1.58
CA ILE A 455 14.63 -7.16 -1.44
C ILE A 455 15.00 -8.60 -1.06
N ARG A 456 14.30 -9.14 -0.07
CA ARG A 456 14.24 -10.57 0.17
C ARG A 456 12.94 -11.08 -0.42
N ALA A 457 13.03 -11.88 -1.47
CA ALA A 457 11.88 -12.44 -2.14
C ALA A 457 11.16 -13.50 -1.29
N THR A 458 9.92 -13.81 -1.65
CA THR A 458 9.06 -14.81 -0.98
C THR A 458 9.72 -16.18 -0.92
N ASP A 459 10.55 -16.57 -1.93
CA ASP A 459 11.30 -17.82 -1.95
C ASP A 459 12.54 -17.82 -1.02
N GLY A 460 12.83 -16.68 -0.39
CA GLY A 460 13.94 -16.49 0.53
C GLY A 460 15.22 -15.99 -0.11
N SER A 461 15.28 -15.83 -1.42
CA SER A 461 16.44 -15.27 -2.12
C SER A 461 16.59 -13.76 -1.83
N TRP A 462 17.82 -13.26 -1.94
CA TRP A 462 18.15 -11.86 -1.73
C TRP A 462 18.58 -11.19 -3.03
N SER A 463 18.04 -10.02 -3.33
CA SER A 463 18.57 -9.17 -4.39
C SER A 463 19.89 -8.54 -3.97
N ASN A 464 20.71 -8.11 -4.95
CA ASN A 464 21.78 -7.17 -4.68
C ASN A 464 21.21 -5.81 -4.26
N PHE A 465 21.81 -5.19 -3.24
CA PHE A 465 21.36 -3.91 -2.72
C PHE A 465 21.79 -2.75 -3.62
N GLY A 466 20.82 -2.01 -4.14
CA GLY A 466 21.02 -0.80 -4.93
C GLY A 466 21.28 0.45 -4.07
N SER A 467 21.96 1.46 -4.62
CA SER A 467 22.19 2.74 -3.94
C SER A 467 20.91 3.57 -3.85
N LEU A 468 20.71 4.21 -2.69
CA LEU A 468 19.65 5.20 -2.44
C LEU A 468 20.17 6.64 -2.37
N SER A 469 21.41 6.93 -2.79
CA SER A 469 22.01 8.26 -2.67
C SER A 469 21.19 9.36 -3.37
N THR A 470 20.54 9.05 -4.48
CA THR A 470 19.66 9.99 -5.21
C THR A 470 18.22 10.03 -4.65
N LYS A 471 17.90 9.16 -3.67
CA LYS A 471 16.53 8.97 -3.13
C LYS A 471 16.39 9.38 -1.67
N LEU A 472 17.42 9.19 -0.87
CA LEU A 472 17.49 9.60 0.54
C LEU A 472 18.63 10.58 0.80
N GLY A 473 19.47 10.83 -0.21
CA GLY A 473 20.70 11.61 -0.07
C GLY A 473 21.87 10.79 0.45
N THR A 474 22.96 11.48 0.71
CA THR A 474 24.22 10.93 1.25
C THR A 474 24.45 11.32 2.71
N ASP A 475 23.43 11.87 3.37
CA ASP A 475 23.55 12.22 4.79
C ASP A 475 23.59 10.94 5.64
N THR A 476 24.39 11.01 6.70
CA THR A 476 24.41 9.94 7.70
C THR A 476 23.08 9.92 8.44
N ALA A 477 22.45 8.76 8.49
CA ALA A 477 21.22 8.57 9.24
C ALA A 477 21.49 8.28 10.71
N ALA A 478 20.86 9.02 11.61
CA ALA A 478 20.78 8.73 13.03
C ALA A 478 19.68 7.69 13.33
N SER A 479 18.60 7.71 12.54
CA SER A 479 17.48 6.77 12.64
C SER A 479 16.92 6.50 11.24
N VAL A 480 16.40 5.30 11.03
CA VAL A 480 15.71 4.90 9.79
C VAL A 480 14.55 3.98 10.14
N ASP A 481 13.42 4.19 9.48
CA ASP A 481 12.31 3.25 9.51
C ASP A 481 11.59 3.20 8.17
N ALA A 482 10.77 2.16 7.95
CA ALA A 482 10.07 1.94 6.69
C ALA A 482 8.73 1.24 6.89
N ALA A 483 7.78 1.56 6.04
CA ALA A 483 6.46 0.98 6.04
C ALA A 483 5.96 0.67 4.62
N ALA A 484 5.06 -0.30 4.54
CA ALA A 484 4.23 -0.54 3.36
C ALA A 484 2.92 0.25 3.50
N VAL A 485 2.59 1.04 2.49
CA VAL A 485 1.33 1.80 2.43
C VAL A 485 0.72 1.59 1.06
N ALA A 486 -0.45 0.97 0.99
CA ALA A 486 -1.16 0.72 -0.27
C ALA A 486 -0.31 -0.02 -1.34
N GLY A 487 0.55 -0.95 -0.91
CA GLY A 487 1.46 -1.69 -1.81
C GLY A 487 2.71 -0.91 -2.23
N GLU A 488 2.90 0.32 -1.75
CA GLU A 488 4.08 1.15 -1.96
C GLU A 488 5.02 1.07 -0.75
N PHE A 489 6.32 1.20 -1.02
CA PHE A 489 7.32 1.24 0.04
C PHE A 489 7.62 2.69 0.41
N GLN A 490 7.45 3.05 1.65
CA GLN A 490 7.76 4.37 2.19
C GLN A 490 8.83 4.28 3.27
N ALA A 491 9.81 5.12 3.19
CA ALA A 491 10.93 5.16 4.12
C ALA A 491 11.14 6.56 4.69
N ALA A 492 11.52 6.63 5.95
CA ALA A 492 11.90 7.86 6.60
C ALA A 492 13.27 7.71 7.27
N ILE A 493 14.08 8.75 7.20
CA ILE A 493 15.34 8.85 7.94
C ILE A 493 15.37 10.14 8.76
N VAL A 494 15.98 10.06 9.92
CA VAL A 494 16.48 11.24 10.64
C VAL A 494 17.98 11.34 10.37
N THR A 495 18.42 12.46 9.86
CA THR A 495 19.85 12.73 9.66
C THR A 495 20.54 13.12 10.96
N THR A 496 21.85 13.02 11.03
CA THR A 496 22.61 13.38 12.25
C THR A 496 22.48 14.85 12.66
N ASP A 497 22.05 15.73 11.74
CA ASP A 497 21.71 17.12 12.04
C ASP A 497 20.21 17.34 12.37
N GLY A 498 19.46 16.23 12.57
CA GLY A 498 18.08 16.25 13.03
C GLY A 498 17.01 16.60 11.99
N LYS A 499 17.34 16.54 10.71
CA LYS A 499 16.35 16.69 9.64
C LYS A 499 15.66 15.38 9.36
N VAL A 500 14.36 15.42 9.08
CA VAL A 500 13.59 14.25 8.67
C VAL A 500 13.41 14.27 7.17
N LYS A 501 13.77 13.17 6.51
CA LYS A 501 13.58 12.96 5.08
C LYS A 501 12.69 11.76 4.84
N HIS A 502 11.84 11.87 3.82
CA HIS A 502 10.94 10.82 3.37
C HIS A 502 11.23 10.46 1.92
N ALA A 503 11.13 9.19 1.59
CA ALA A 503 11.23 8.67 0.23
C ALA A 503 10.16 7.62 -0.04
N LEU A 504 9.64 7.63 -1.25
CA LEU A 504 8.59 6.73 -1.71
C LEU A 504 9.09 5.92 -2.90
N ARG A 505 8.88 4.61 -2.83
CA ARG A 505 9.06 3.68 -3.95
C ARG A 505 7.70 3.10 -4.35
N HIS A 506 7.31 3.34 -5.57
CA HIS A 506 6.09 2.82 -6.16
C HIS A 506 6.14 1.31 -6.41
N ALA A 507 4.97 0.69 -6.58
CA ALA A 507 4.86 -0.73 -6.88
C ALA A 507 5.58 -1.13 -8.19
N ASP A 508 5.72 -0.20 -9.17
CA ASP A 508 6.50 -0.40 -10.39
C ASP A 508 8.03 -0.31 -10.21
N GLY A 509 8.47 -0.07 -8.97
CA GLY A 509 9.87 0.03 -8.60
C GLY A 509 10.51 1.40 -8.76
N LYS A 510 9.79 2.39 -9.29
CA LYS A 510 10.28 3.76 -9.40
C LYS A 510 10.25 4.47 -8.05
N TRP A 511 11.14 5.43 -7.89
CA TRP A 511 11.24 6.25 -6.70
C TRP A 511 10.87 7.69 -7.00
N ASP A 512 10.13 8.31 -6.10
CA ASP A 512 9.93 9.76 -6.11
C ASP A 512 11.21 10.50 -5.73
N ALA A 513 11.22 11.81 -6.00
CA ALA A 513 12.25 12.68 -5.43
C ALA A 513 12.14 12.67 -3.90
N PRO A 514 13.27 12.73 -3.17
CA PRO A 514 13.23 12.77 -1.71
C PRO A 514 12.57 14.06 -1.23
N GLU A 515 11.77 13.94 -0.18
CA GLU A 515 11.12 15.06 0.48
C GLU A 515 11.78 15.32 1.83
N GLN A 516 12.19 16.55 2.13
CA GLN A 516 12.57 16.95 3.48
C GLN A 516 11.35 17.53 4.18
N LEU A 517 10.99 16.94 5.33
CA LEU A 517 9.85 17.40 6.10
C LEU A 517 10.20 18.68 6.86
N GLY A 518 9.29 19.64 6.76
CA GLY A 518 9.33 20.87 7.55
C GLY A 518 8.38 20.81 8.75
N ASN A 519 8.43 21.83 9.61
CA ASN A 519 7.47 22.06 10.69
C ASN A 519 7.36 20.93 11.75
N ILE A 520 8.42 20.13 11.92
CA ILE A 520 8.55 19.24 13.08
C ILE A 520 9.17 20.04 14.20
N PRO A 521 8.53 20.17 15.39
CA PRO A 521 9.10 20.91 16.49
C PRO A 521 10.36 20.24 17.06
N GLY A 522 11.38 21.04 17.36
CA GLY A 522 12.65 20.55 17.94
C GLY A 522 13.58 19.90 16.91
N ILE A 523 14.61 19.24 17.42
CA ILE A 523 15.62 18.50 16.65
C ILE A 523 15.24 17.01 16.72
N ALA A 524 14.93 16.39 15.59
CA ALA A 524 14.56 14.98 15.56
C ALA A 524 15.76 14.07 15.92
N ALA A 525 15.50 13.05 16.70
CA ALA A 525 16.48 12.02 17.09
C ALA A 525 16.11 10.65 16.50
N THR A 526 14.82 10.28 16.53
CA THR A 526 14.31 9.01 16.00
C THR A 526 13.06 9.22 15.17
N VAL A 527 12.80 8.32 14.27
CA VAL A 527 11.55 8.23 13.49
C VAL A 527 11.06 6.78 13.50
N ALA A 528 9.74 6.64 13.62
CA ALA A 528 9.01 5.42 13.32
C ALA A 528 7.92 5.73 12.32
N VAL A 529 7.66 4.80 11.41
CA VAL A 529 6.61 4.93 10.39
C VAL A 529 5.82 3.64 10.25
N THR A 530 4.52 3.79 10.12
CA THR A 530 3.64 2.66 9.82
C THR A 530 2.64 3.01 8.75
N GLY A 531 2.41 2.05 7.85
CA GLY A 531 1.23 2.07 7.01
C GLY A 531 0.10 1.42 7.78
N SER A 532 -1.09 1.98 7.73
CA SER A 532 -2.22 1.20 8.19
C SER A 532 -2.36 0.01 7.26
N ALA A 533 -1.91 -1.15 7.70
CA ALA A 533 -2.29 -2.40 7.08
C ALA A 533 -3.80 -2.57 7.29
N GLY A 534 -4.51 -2.57 6.20
CA GLY A 534 -5.91 -2.91 6.19
C GLY A 534 -6.15 -4.31 6.64
#